data_e14fddb11dd1de4035a6d554e6e39215
#
_entry.id   e14fddb11dd1de4035a6d554e6e39215
#
_cell.length_a   1.000
_cell.length_b   1.000
_cell.length_c   1.000
_cell.angle_alpha   90.00
_cell.angle_beta   90.00
_cell.angle_gamma   90.00
#
_symmetry.space_group_name_H-M   'P 1'
#
loop_
_entity.id
_entity.type
_entity.pdbx_description
1 polymer ?
#
loop_
_entity_poly.entity_id
_entity_poly.type
_entity_poly.pdbx_seq_one_letter_code
_entity_poly.pdbx_strand_id
1 'polypeptide(L)'
;MICPKCSFEQGDERRECAKCGVVFEKYLQRGTTAPVAVKSSPQEPELEVKQEISVKDLLFEVEVETNPVYLGGRVFLFLIILVWGIKLIFTPMGDDYKMSSFMHLINLPFHEAGHIVFRPLGQWMMSLGGTLGQLLMPLVCLAVLLLKARDAFGASVCLWWFGENFMDIAPYINDARDLQLPLLGGNVGESSPYGFHDWEYILNEIGWLRYDHTLAQMADKAGILIVLASLAWGGYLLFKQFKNLDLR
;
A
#
# COMPACT_ATOMS: atom_id res chain seq x y z
N MET A 1 -56.46 16.34 19.54
CA MET A 1 -55.31 16.79 18.75
C MET A 1 -54.74 15.66 17.89
N ILE A 2 -54.15 15.96 16.75
CA ILE A 2 -53.49 14.98 15.87
C ILE A 2 -51.98 15.04 16.13
N CYS A 3 -51.35 13.90 16.34
CA CYS A 3 -49.92 13.82 16.57
C CYS A 3 -49.11 14.30 15.35
N PRO A 4 -48.19 15.29 15.50
CA PRO A 4 -47.43 15.85 14.38
C PRO A 4 -46.39 14.92 13.80
N LYS A 5 -46.07 13.79 14.49
CA LYS A 5 -45.12 12.79 14.05
C LYS A 5 -45.73 11.61 13.31
N CYS A 6 -46.87 11.08 13.79
CA CYS A 6 -47.47 9.84 13.28
C CYS A 6 -48.94 9.97 12.89
N SER A 7 -49.52 11.16 12.90
CA SER A 7 -50.91 11.49 12.53
C SER A 7 -51.98 10.75 13.32
N PHE A 8 -51.64 10.21 14.50
CA PHE A 8 -52.61 9.53 15.37
C PHE A 8 -53.47 10.57 16.09
N GLU A 9 -54.79 10.40 16.05
CA GLU A 9 -55.75 11.28 16.70
C GLU A 9 -55.97 10.86 18.17
N GLN A 10 -55.85 11.83 19.09
CA GLN A 10 -56.00 11.60 20.55
C GLN A 10 -56.54 12.82 21.25
N GLY A 11 -56.96 12.67 22.51
CA GLY A 11 -57.48 13.81 23.32
C GLY A 11 -56.41 14.85 23.60
N ASP A 12 -56.84 16.11 23.74
CA ASP A 12 -55.97 17.31 23.82
C ASP A 12 -55.25 17.45 25.17
N GLU A 13 -55.54 16.60 26.18
CA GLU A 13 -54.97 16.73 27.52
C GLU A 13 -53.62 16.02 27.69
N ARG A 14 -53.11 15.33 26.66
CA ARG A 14 -51.86 14.55 26.75
C ARG A 14 -50.65 15.33 26.28
N ARG A 15 -49.57 15.25 27.06
CA ARG A 15 -48.28 15.86 26.72
C ARG A 15 -47.43 15.02 25.76
N GLU A 16 -47.79 13.75 25.56
CA GLU A 16 -47.09 12.82 24.67
C GLU A 16 -48.09 11.97 23.85
N CYS A 17 -47.64 11.51 22.69
CA CYS A 17 -48.44 10.68 21.81
C CYS A 17 -48.62 9.25 22.38
N ALA A 18 -49.86 8.79 22.58
CA ALA A 18 -50.16 7.46 23.06
C ALA A 18 -49.70 6.33 22.12
N LYS A 19 -49.53 6.63 20.82
CA LYS A 19 -49.12 5.65 19.81
C LYS A 19 -47.59 5.59 19.57
N CYS A 20 -46.88 6.73 19.50
CA CYS A 20 -45.47 6.77 19.14
C CYS A 20 -44.55 7.36 20.23
N GLY A 21 -45.09 7.75 21.40
CA GLY A 21 -44.34 8.23 22.56
C GLY A 21 -43.65 9.59 22.36
N VAL A 22 -43.93 10.32 21.27
CA VAL A 22 -43.31 11.64 21.05
C VAL A 22 -43.86 12.66 22.04
N VAL A 23 -42.97 13.37 22.74
CA VAL A 23 -43.35 14.50 23.64
C VAL A 23 -43.53 15.74 22.75
N PHE A 24 -44.74 16.31 22.70
CA PHE A 24 -45.13 17.37 21.76
C PHE A 24 -44.29 18.64 21.94
N GLU A 25 -44.03 19.05 23.17
CA GLU A 25 -43.24 20.23 23.48
C GLU A 25 -41.80 20.15 22.86
N LYS A 26 -41.11 18.99 23.03
CA LYS A 26 -39.78 18.75 22.46
C LYS A 26 -39.79 18.63 20.94
N TYR A 27 -40.90 18.11 20.38
CA TYR A 27 -41.02 17.97 18.92
C TYR A 27 -41.26 19.32 18.25
N LEU A 28 -42.05 20.19 18.84
CA LEU A 28 -42.34 21.55 18.35
C LEU A 28 -41.10 22.47 18.50
N GLN A 29 -40.34 22.32 19.62
CA GLN A 29 -39.08 23.07 19.79
C GLN A 29 -38.02 22.69 18.76
N ARG A 30 -37.97 21.45 18.30
CA ARG A 30 -37.09 21.03 17.20
C ARG A 30 -37.51 21.55 15.82
N GLY A 31 -38.80 21.82 15.64
CA GLY A 31 -39.33 22.40 14.39
C GLY A 31 -39.13 23.91 14.22
N THR A 32 -38.82 24.62 15.32
CA THR A 32 -38.63 26.09 15.29
C THR A 32 -37.19 26.55 14.93
N THR A 33 -36.27 25.60 14.81
CA THR A 33 -34.87 25.90 14.38
C THR A 33 -34.58 25.53 12.93
N ALA A 34 -35.57 25.14 12.14
CA ALA A 34 -35.39 24.92 10.72
C ALA A 34 -35.72 26.22 9.95
N PRO A 35 -34.85 26.74 9.09
CA PRO A 35 -35.19 27.88 8.22
C PRO A 35 -36.37 27.49 7.31
N VAL A 36 -37.34 28.40 7.15
CA VAL A 36 -38.45 28.27 6.22
C VAL A 36 -37.89 27.99 4.83
N ALA A 37 -38.09 26.79 4.31
CA ALA A 37 -37.74 26.46 2.94
C ALA A 37 -38.69 27.23 2.01
N VAL A 38 -38.19 28.28 1.38
CA VAL A 38 -38.78 28.86 0.19
C VAL A 38 -38.90 27.75 -0.85
N LYS A 39 -40.10 27.47 -1.35
CA LYS A 39 -40.31 26.56 -2.48
C LYS A 39 -39.53 27.09 -3.67
N SER A 40 -38.30 26.60 -3.84
CA SER A 40 -37.56 26.69 -5.09
C SER A 40 -38.15 25.69 -6.07
N SER A 41 -38.28 26.12 -7.34
CA SER A 41 -38.61 25.32 -8.52
C SER A 41 -37.87 23.98 -8.54
N PRO A 42 -38.34 22.96 -9.31
CA PRO A 42 -37.65 21.68 -9.42
C PRO A 42 -36.19 21.94 -9.83
N GLN A 43 -35.28 21.73 -8.92
CA GLN A 43 -33.86 21.65 -9.25
C GLN A 43 -33.70 20.41 -10.14
N GLU A 44 -33.29 20.65 -11.37
CA GLU A 44 -32.65 19.61 -12.19
C GLU A 44 -31.60 18.90 -11.31
N PRO A 45 -31.47 17.58 -11.41
CA PRO A 45 -30.46 16.88 -10.66
C PRO A 45 -29.10 17.52 -11.00
N GLU A 46 -28.48 18.16 -10.03
CA GLU A 46 -27.07 18.53 -10.11
C GLU A 46 -26.33 17.25 -10.48
N LEU A 47 -25.91 17.15 -11.73
CA LEU A 47 -24.95 16.18 -12.18
C LEU A 47 -23.72 16.38 -11.27
N GLU A 48 -23.52 15.46 -10.33
CA GLU A 48 -22.24 15.37 -9.65
C GLU A 48 -21.16 15.30 -10.73
N VAL A 49 -20.53 16.43 -10.99
CA VAL A 49 -19.36 16.51 -11.84
C VAL A 49 -18.32 15.69 -11.08
N LYS A 50 -18.18 14.41 -11.45
CA LYS A 50 -17.03 13.61 -11.03
C LYS A 50 -15.81 14.37 -11.49
N GLN A 51 -15.19 15.13 -10.59
CA GLN A 51 -13.90 15.73 -10.85
C GLN A 51 -12.96 14.60 -11.28
N GLU A 52 -12.58 14.61 -12.54
CA GLU A 52 -11.53 13.72 -13.03
C GLU A 52 -10.25 14.07 -12.27
N ILE A 53 -9.85 13.18 -11.37
CA ILE A 53 -8.66 13.38 -10.56
C ILE A 53 -7.47 13.23 -11.48
N SER A 54 -6.71 14.29 -11.63
CA SER A 54 -5.47 14.26 -12.41
C SER A 54 -4.46 13.31 -11.77
N VAL A 55 -3.71 12.57 -12.61
CA VAL A 55 -2.58 11.75 -12.14
C VAL A 55 -1.57 12.58 -11.35
N LYS A 56 -1.39 13.85 -11.73
CA LYS A 56 -0.52 14.79 -11.01
C LYS A 56 -1.03 15.05 -9.59
N ASP A 57 -2.33 15.24 -9.40
CA ASP A 57 -2.92 15.47 -8.08
C ASP A 57 -2.77 14.20 -7.24
N LEU A 58 -3.05 13.03 -7.83
CA LEU A 58 -2.89 11.75 -7.17
C LEU A 58 -1.47 11.52 -6.62
N LEU A 59 -0.44 11.89 -7.38
CA LEU A 59 0.97 11.65 -7.02
C LEU A 59 1.57 12.76 -6.13
N PHE A 60 1.08 14.00 -6.23
CA PHE A 60 1.76 15.15 -5.65
C PHE A 60 0.88 16.04 -4.80
N GLU A 61 -0.39 15.72 -4.63
CA GLU A 61 -1.24 16.46 -3.70
C GLU A 61 -0.81 16.17 -2.25
N VAL A 62 -0.78 17.22 -1.43
CA VAL A 62 -0.53 17.16 0.00
C VAL A 62 -1.58 18.00 0.71
N GLU A 63 -1.88 17.66 1.96
CA GLU A 63 -2.82 18.40 2.79
C GLU A 63 -2.43 19.89 2.88
N VAL A 64 -3.43 20.76 2.82
CA VAL A 64 -3.25 22.22 2.88
C VAL A 64 -2.73 22.64 4.25
N GLU A 65 -3.21 21.99 5.33
CA GLU A 65 -2.75 22.19 6.70
C GLU A 65 -2.09 20.90 7.19
N THR A 66 -0.79 20.94 7.42
CA THR A 66 -0.03 19.77 7.87
C THR A 66 0.14 19.77 9.39
N ASN A 67 -0.32 18.71 10.04
CA ASN A 67 -0.09 18.51 11.47
C ASN A 67 1.41 18.26 11.74
N PRO A 68 2.08 19.05 12.62
CA PRO A 68 3.51 18.93 12.88
C PRO A 68 3.93 17.57 13.45
N VAL A 69 3.09 16.92 14.28
CA VAL A 69 3.38 15.59 14.84
C VAL A 69 3.38 14.54 13.75
N TYR A 70 2.41 14.65 12.82
CA TYR A 70 2.30 13.73 11.70
C TYR A 70 3.47 13.88 10.72
N LEU A 71 3.86 15.13 10.43
CA LEU A 71 5.04 15.41 9.62
C LEU A 71 6.32 14.88 10.30
N GLY A 72 6.47 15.08 11.60
CA GLY A 72 7.60 14.54 12.37
C GLY A 72 7.73 13.02 12.26
N GLY A 73 6.61 12.29 12.37
CA GLY A 73 6.56 10.84 12.18
C GLY A 73 6.95 10.40 10.77
N ARG A 74 6.47 11.11 9.73
CA ARG A 74 6.84 10.85 8.34
C ARG A 74 8.33 11.13 8.07
N VAL A 75 8.86 12.23 8.58
CA VAL A 75 10.30 12.55 8.47
C VAL A 75 11.14 11.48 9.16
N PHE A 76 10.76 11.05 10.36
CA PHE A 76 11.48 9.98 11.07
C PHE A 76 11.49 8.67 10.27
N LEU A 77 10.35 8.24 9.74
CA LEU A 77 10.27 7.07 8.88
C LEU A 77 11.12 7.24 7.61
N PHE A 78 11.06 8.41 6.97
CA PHE A 78 11.86 8.70 5.78
C PHE A 78 13.36 8.59 6.05
N LEU A 79 13.85 9.08 7.19
CA LEU A 79 15.25 8.96 7.56
C LEU A 79 15.66 7.51 7.77
N ILE A 80 14.79 6.68 8.35
CA ILE A 80 15.05 5.24 8.50
C ILE A 80 15.22 4.59 7.12
N ILE A 81 14.25 4.77 6.20
CA ILE A 81 14.31 4.13 4.87
C ILE A 81 15.41 4.73 3.99
N LEU A 82 15.77 6.00 4.20
CA LEU A 82 16.89 6.64 3.51
C LEU A 82 18.22 5.99 3.91
N VAL A 83 18.50 5.90 5.21
CA VAL A 83 19.75 5.27 5.72
C VAL A 83 19.81 3.80 5.31
N TRP A 84 18.69 3.10 5.41
CA TRP A 84 18.61 1.69 5.05
C TRP A 84 18.77 1.49 3.54
N GLY A 85 18.09 2.28 2.72
CA GLY A 85 18.23 2.25 1.25
C GLY A 85 19.66 2.55 0.80
N ILE A 86 20.31 3.56 1.38
CA ILE A 86 21.73 3.85 1.12
C ILE A 86 22.61 2.65 1.44
N LYS A 87 22.40 2.03 2.62
CA LYS A 87 23.16 0.84 3.00
C LYS A 87 22.96 -0.30 2.01
N LEU A 88 21.73 -0.60 1.59
CA LEU A 88 21.42 -1.65 0.61
C LEU A 88 22.06 -1.38 -0.75
N ILE A 89 22.02 -0.12 -1.23
CA ILE A 89 22.59 0.29 -2.53
C ILE A 89 24.09 0.08 -2.57
N PHE A 90 24.80 0.37 -1.46
CA PHE A 90 26.25 0.23 -1.39
C PHE A 90 26.72 -1.16 -0.92
N THR A 91 25.80 -2.04 -0.53
CA THR A 91 26.13 -3.43 -0.18
C THR A 91 26.24 -4.27 -1.46
N PRO A 92 27.37 -4.97 -1.70
CA PRO A 92 27.52 -5.90 -2.81
C PRO A 92 26.41 -6.95 -2.84
N MET A 93 26.02 -7.40 -4.04
CA MET A 93 24.92 -8.38 -4.19
C MET A 93 25.21 -9.72 -3.51
N GLY A 94 26.47 -10.16 -3.48
CA GLY A 94 26.87 -11.42 -2.83
C GLY A 94 27.18 -11.29 -1.33
N ASP A 95 26.86 -10.16 -0.70
CA ASP A 95 27.07 -9.98 0.74
C ASP A 95 25.91 -10.60 1.54
N ASP A 96 26.22 -11.33 2.59
CA ASP A 96 25.27 -11.99 3.48
C ASP A 96 24.27 -11.01 4.10
N TYR A 97 24.62 -9.71 4.16
CA TYR A 97 23.74 -8.71 4.73
C TYR A 97 22.39 -8.59 3.99
N LYS A 98 22.36 -8.72 2.66
CA LYS A 98 21.10 -8.66 1.90
C LYS A 98 20.16 -9.79 2.28
N MET A 99 20.68 -11.03 2.33
CA MET A 99 19.91 -12.23 2.66
C MET A 99 19.53 -12.36 4.14
N SER A 100 20.29 -11.72 5.04
CA SER A 100 20.02 -11.70 6.49
C SER A 100 19.30 -10.44 6.96
N SER A 101 18.89 -9.56 6.02
CA SER A 101 18.23 -8.29 6.36
C SER A 101 16.87 -8.53 7.02
N PHE A 102 16.45 -7.56 7.86
CA PHE A 102 15.10 -7.59 8.44
C PHE A 102 14.02 -7.55 7.35
N MET A 103 14.26 -6.86 6.22
CA MET A 103 13.31 -6.83 5.10
C MET A 103 13.17 -8.17 4.42
N HIS A 104 14.24 -8.94 4.29
CA HIS A 104 14.15 -10.32 3.81
C HIS A 104 13.18 -11.16 4.66
N LEU A 105 13.23 -11.03 5.99
CA LEU A 105 12.29 -11.72 6.89
C LEU A 105 10.84 -11.24 6.71
N ILE A 106 10.62 -10.00 6.30
CA ILE A 106 9.28 -9.48 5.96
C ILE A 106 8.82 -10.01 4.60
N ASN A 107 9.72 -10.11 3.63
CA ASN A 107 9.41 -10.56 2.27
C ASN A 107 9.11 -12.07 2.21
N LEU A 108 9.81 -12.87 3.01
CA LEU A 108 9.74 -14.32 3.00
C LEU A 108 8.31 -14.89 3.16
N PRO A 109 7.46 -14.46 4.10
CA PRO A 109 6.07 -14.94 4.17
C PRO A 109 5.25 -14.72 2.90
N PHE A 110 5.49 -13.62 2.18
CA PHE A 110 4.81 -13.33 0.92
C PHE A 110 5.37 -14.16 -0.22
N HIS A 111 6.66 -14.47 -0.20
CA HIS A 111 7.30 -15.41 -1.11
C HIS A 111 6.65 -16.80 -0.96
N GLU A 112 6.63 -17.36 0.23
CA GLU A 112 6.04 -18.67 0.50
C GLU A 112 4.53 -18.72 0.19
N ALA A 113 3.79 -17.67 0.53
CA ALA A 113 2.39 -17.56 0.16
C ALA A 113 2.19 -17.52 -1.37
N GLY A 114 3.13 -16.92 -2.09
CA GLY A 114 3.13 -16.87 -3.55
C GLY A 114 3.18 -18.27 -4.18
N HIS A 115 4.03 -19.16 -3.69
CA HIS A 115 4.06 -20.56 -4.15
C HIS A 115 2.69 -21.24 -4.02
N ILE A 116 1.99 -21.01 -2.90
CA ILE A 116 0.66 -21.58 -2.66
C ILE A 116 -0.37 -21.00 -3.62
N VAL A 117 -0.39 -19.67 -3.76
CA VAL A 117 -1.38 -18.95 -4.61
C VAL A 117 -1.23 -19.33 -6.08
N PHE A 118 0.00 -19.43 -6.58
CA PHE A 118 0.26 -19.70 -7.98
C PHE A 118 0.35 -21.20 -8.33
N ARG A 119 0.34 -22.10 -7.34
CA ARG A 119 0.39 -23.55 -7.53
C ARG A 119 -0.65 -24.11 -8.52
N PRO A 120 -1.92 -23.65 -8.55
CA PRO A 120 -2.91 -24.16 -9.52
C PRO A 120 -2.54 -23.91 -10.96
N LEU A 121 -1.60 -23.01 -11.27
CA LEU A 121 -1.14 -22.67 -12.62
C LEU A 121 0.03 -23.51 -13.11
N GLY A 122 0.41 -24.56 -12.36
CA GLY A 122 1.47 -25.49 -12.71
C GLY A 122 2.80 -25.18 -12.02
N GLN A 123 3.76 -26.14 -12.16
CA GLN A 123 5.03 -26.12 -11.42
C GLN A 123 5.85 -24.84 -11.69
N TRP A 124 5.97 -24.45 -12.96
CA TRP A 124 6.74 -23.26 -13.32
C TRP A 124 6.16 -21.96 -12.71
N MET A 125 4.84 -21.81 -12.78
CA MET A 125 4.18 -20.68 -12.14
C MET A 125 4.20 -20.75 -10.61
N MET A 126 4.21 -21.95 -10.05
CA MET A 126 4.39 -22.13 -8.61
C MET A 126 5.76 -21.63 -8.17
N SER A 127 6.84 -22.02 -8.84
CA SER A 127 8.20 -21.54 -8.50
C SER A 127 8.35 -20.02 -8.71
N LEU A 128 7.85 -19.48 -9.84
CA LEU A 128 7.84 -18.02 -10.05
C LEU A 128 6.95 -17.30 -9.03
N GLY A 129 5.94 -17.97 -8.53
CA GLY A 129 4.94 -17.46 -7.59
C GLY A 129 5.55 -16.90 -6.32
N GLY A 130 6.61 -17.47 -5.79
CA GLY A 130 7.35 -16.93 -4.65
C GLY A 130 7.82 -15.49 -4.92
N THR A 131 8.57 -15.30 -5.98
CA THR A 131 9.02 -13.96 -6.40
C THR A 131 7.84 -13.01 -6.70
N LEU A 132 6.79 -13.49 -7.39
CA LEU A 132 5.62 -12.67 -7.67
C LEU A 132 4.89 -12.27 -6.38
N GLY A 133 4.75 -13.17 -5.40
CA GLY A 133 4.09 -12.89 -4.13
C GLY A 133 4.75 -11.74 -3.37
N GLN A 134 6.08 -11.79 -3.23
CA GLN A 134 6.80 -10.73 -2.53
C GLN A 134 6.84 -9.40 -3.30
N LEU A 135 6.83 -9.42 -4.63
CA LEU A 135 6.75 -8.19 -5.44
C LEU A 135 5.34 -7.59 -5.49
N LEU A 136 4.29 -8.41 -5.56
CA LEU A 136 2.91 -7.94 -5.65
C LEU A 136 2.44 -7.27 -4.36
N MET A 137 2.89 -7.73 -3.18
CA MET A 137 2.44 -7.18 -1.91
C MET A 137 2.71 -5.67 -1.77
N PRO A 138 3.94 -5.16 -1.93
CA PRO A 138 4.18 -3.72 -1.88
C PRO A 138 3.44 -2.95 -2.98
N LEU A 139 3.20 -3.52 -4.17
CA LEU A 139 2.40 -2.90 -5.22
C LEU A 139 0.93 -2.76 -4.84
N VAL A 140 0.35 -3.79 -4.21
CA VAL A 140 -1.03 -3.73 -3.69
C VAL A 140 -1.14 -2.65 -2.61
N CYS A 141 -0.19 -2.60 -1.66
CA CYS A 141 -0.14 -1.57 -0.63
C CYS A 141 -0.02 -0.17 -1.25
N LEU A 142 0.88 0.00 -2.23
CA LEU A 142 1.04 1.25 -2.97
C LEU A 142 -0.27 1.68 -3.63
N ALA A 143 -0.94 0.78 -4.34
CA ALA A 143 -2.20 1.07 -5.01
C ALA A 143 -3.30 1.47 -4.01
N VAL A 144 -3.43 0.76 -2.89
CA VAL A 144 -4.41 1.08 -1.84
C VAL A 144 -4.12 2.45 -1.22
N LEU A 145 -2.87 2.72 -0.86
CA LEU A 145 -2.49 3.99 -0.25
C LEU A 145 -2.68 5.15 -1.23
N LEU A 146 -2.30 4.99 -2.48
CA LEU A 146 -2.40 6.03 -3.48
C LEU A 146 -3.85 6.28 -3.93
N LEU A 147 -4.59 5.22 -4.27
CA LEU A 147 -5.92 5.34 -4.90
C LEU A 147 -7.05 5.50 -3.88
N LYS A 148 -6.98 4.79 -2.75
CA LYS A 148 -8.06 4.75 -1.75
C LYS A 148 -7.79 5.69 -0.58
N ALA A 149 -6.60 5.64 0.00
CA ALA A 149 -6.24 6.46 1.16
C ALA A 149 -5.75 7.87 0.80
N ARG A 150 -5.40 8.12 -0.48
CA ARG A 150 -4.82 9.38 -0.95
C ARG A 150 -3.55 9.78 -0.20
N ASP A 151 -2.80 8.80 0.29
CA ASP A 151 -1.52 8.99 0.95
C ASP A 151 -0.36 8.75 -0.02
N ALA A 152 0.03 9.79 -0.75
CA ALA A 152 1.15 9.72 -1.69
C ALA A 152 2.50 9.46 -0.99
N PHE A 153 2.68 9.94 0.27
CA PHE A 153 3.89 9.66 1.03
C PHE A 153 3.96 8.17 1.42
N GLY A 154 2.88 7.61 1.97
CA GLY A 154 2.82 6.17 2.27
C GLY A 154 3.01 5.32 1.01
N ALA A 155 2.46 5.75 -0.15
CA ALA A 155 2.69 5.09 -1.43
C ALA A 155 4.18 5.14 -1.86
N SER A 156 4.89 6.24 -1.60
CA SER A 156 6.34 6.33 -1.86
C SER A 156 7.14 5.33 -1.01
N VAL A 157 6.74 5.11 0.25
CA VAL A 157 7.35 4.09 1.13
C VAL A 157 7.11 2.68 0.57
N CYS A 158 5.91 2.39 0.06
CA CYS A 158 5.63 1.11 -0.60
C CYS A 158 6.42 0.94 -1.90
N LEU A 159 6.67 2.01 -2.65
CA LEU A 159 7.56 1.98 -3.82
C LEU A 159 9.01 1.67 -3.42
N TRP A 160 9.48 2.22 -2.29
CA TRP A 160 10.78 1.87 -1.72
C TRP A 160 10.84 0.37 -1.41
N TRP A 161 9.83 -0.18 -0.73
CA TRP A 161 9.73 -1.60 -0.42
C TRP A 161 9.71 -2.46 -1.70
N PHE A 162 8.99 -2.05 -2.75
CA PHE A 162 9.00 -2.73 -4.04
C PHE A 162 10.40 -2.76 -4.68
N GLY A 163 11.14 -1.65 -4.63
CA GLY A 163 12.51 -1.59 -5.13
C GLY A 163 13.48 -2.43 -4.29
N GLU A 164 13.30 -2.46 -2.97
CA GLU A 164 14.06 -3.31 -2.06
C GLU A 164 13.88 -4.79 -2.39
N ASN A 165 12.65 -5.22 -2.69
CA ASN A 165 12.38 -6.61 -3.11
C ASN A 165 13.20 -7.04 -4.35
N PHE A 166 13.42 -6.15 -5.32
CA PHE A 166 14.30 -6.47 -6.46
C PHE A 166 15.74 -6.71 -6.02
N MET A 167 16.23 -5.96 -5.04
CA MET A 167 17.57 -6.15 -4.50
C MET A 167 17.65 -7.39 -3.60
N ASP A 168 16.55 -7.78 -2.97
CA ASP A 168 16.42 -8.96 -2.11
C ASP A 168 16.42 -10.26 -2.94
N ILE A 169 15.70 -10.30 -4.07
CA ILE A 169 15.68 -11.47 -4.96
C ILE A 169 16.93 -11.62 -5.83
N ALA A 170 17.69 -10.54 -6.06
CA ALA A 170 18.82 -10.57 -6.96
C ALA A 170 19.91 -11.59 -6.55
N PRO A 171 20.35 -11.70 -5.29
CA PRO A 171 21.27 -12.75 -4.85
C PRO A 171 20.74 -14.16 -5.14
N TYR A 172 19.42 -14.39 -4.96
CA TYR A 172 18.80 -15.68 -5.19
C TYR A 172 18.76 -16.04 -6.69
N ILE A 173 18.53 -15.05 -7.58
CA ILE A 173 18.68 -15.24 -9.03
C ILE A 173 20.14 -15.57 -9.38
N ASN A 174 21.09 -14.87 -8.75
CA ASN A 174 22.52 -15.03 -9.02
C ASN A 174 23.04 -16.40 -8.61
N ASP A 175 22.42 -17.04 -7.63
CA ASP A 175 22.77 -18.37 -7.09
C ASP A 175 22.19 -19.54 -7.91
N ALA A 176 21.42 -19.27 -8.96
CA ALA A 176 20.68 -20.29 -9.71
C ALA A 176 21.56 -21.40 -10.32
N ARG A 177 22.85 -21.12 -10.60
CA ARG A 177 23.84 -22.13 -11.03
C ARG A 177 24.71 -22.63 -9.90
N ASP A 178 25.03 -21.78 -8.92
CA ASP A 178 25.98 -22.07 -7.86
C ASP A 178 25.32 -22.90 -6.74
N LEU A 179 24.03 -22.67 -6.49
CA LEU A 179 23.18 -23.43 -5.56
C LEU A 179 23.71 -23.49 -4.12
N GLN A 180 24.40 -22.44 -3.69
CA GLN A 180 25.09 -22.38 -2.40
C GLN A 180 24.34 -21.58 -1.34
N LEU A 181 23.36 -20.77 -1.72
CA LEU A 181 22.56 -20.01 -0.76
C LEU A 181 21.66 -20.93 0.07
N PRO A 182 21.56 -20.67 1.39
CA PRO A 182 20.66 -21.42 2.25
C PRO A 182 19.20 -21.24 1.83
N LEU A 183 18.50 -22.36 1.65
CA LEU A 183 17.07 -22.41 1.43
C LEU A 183 16.32 -22.40 2.76
N LEU A 184 15.01 -22.16 2.74
CA LEU A 184 14.16 -22.09 3.94
C LEU A 184 14.28 -23.34 4.84
N GLY A 185 14.57 -24.50 4.28
CA GLY A 185 14.80 -25.76 5.01
C GLY A 185 16.15 -25.87 5.70
N GLY A 186 17.06 -24.90 5.55
CA GLY A 186 18.42 -24.91 6.12
C GLY A 186 19.44 -25.72 5.32
N ASN A 187 19.06 -26.30 4.19
CA ASN A 187 19.91 -26.90 3.19
C ASN A 187 20.19 -25.95 2.04
N VAL A 188 21.16 -26.24 1.18
CA VAL A 188 21.48 -25.49 -0.04
C VAL A 188 20.87 -26.17 -1.27
N GLY A 189 20.73 -25.44 -2.38
CA GLY A 189 20.18 -25.98 -3.63
C GLY A 189 20.94 -27.20 -4.13
N GLU A 190 22.28 -27.21 -4.06
CA GLU A 190 23.12 -28.34 -4.46
C GLU A 190 22.79 -29.68 -3.72
N SER A 191 22.39 -29.59 -2.45
CA SER A 191 22.00 -30.75 -1.65
C SER A 191 20.48 -31.05 -1.70
N SER A 192 19.72 -30.26 -2.42
CA SER A 192 18.26 -30.38 -2.53
C SER A 192 17.86 -31.04 -3.85
N PRO A 193 16.66 -31.68 -3.94
CA PRO A 193 16.13 -32.13 -5.20
C PRO A 193 15.94 -31.01 -6.19
N TYR A 194 16.09 -31.30 -7.49
CA TYR A 194 15.81 -30.36 -8.57
C TYR A 194 14.41 -29.72 -8.43
N GLY A 195 14.35 -28.42 -8.57
CA GLY A 195 13.13 -27.64 -8.42
C GLY A 195 12.84 -27.11 -7.01
N PHE A 196 13.75 -27.37 -6.04
CA PHE A 196 13.68 -26.74 -4.73
C PHE A 196 14.28 -25.33 -4.73
N HIS A 197 15.24 -25.07 -5.62
CA HIS A 197 15.74 -23.73 -5.87
C HIS A 197 14.92 -23.11 -7.02
N ASP A 198 14.04 -22.17 -6.73
CA ASP A 198 13.08 -21.64 -7.69
C ASP A 198 13.73 -21.12 -8.96
N TRP A 199 14.76 -20.29 -8.83
CA TRP A 199 15.42 -19.67 -9.98
C TRP A 199 16.25 -20.64 -10.80
N GLU A 200 16.84 -21.70 -10.19
CA GLU A 200 17.41 -22.81 -10.95
C GLU A 200 16.34 -23.43 -11.85
N TYR A 201 15.21 -23.81 -11.26
CA TYR A 201 14.12 -24.45 -11.99
C TYR A 201 13.57 -23.55 -13.09
N ILE A 202 13.19 -22.29 -12.75
CA ILE A 202 12.62 -21.34 -13.69
C ILE A 202 13.52 -21.13 -14.90
N LEU A 203 14.82 -20.86 -14.65
CA LEU A 203 15.76 -20.52 -15.71
C LEU A 203 16.19 -21.73 -16.53
N ASN A 204 16.25 -22.91 -15.90
CA ASN A 204 16.56 -24.15 -16.61
C ASN A 204 15.44 -24.56 -17.57
N GLU A 205 14.18 -24.52 -17.12
CA GLU A 205 12.99 -24.86 -17.92
C GLU A 205 12.84 -23.99 -19.18
N ILE A 206 13.28 -22.72 -19.11
CA ILE A 206 13.25 -21.80 -20.27
C ILE A 206 14.59 -21.73 -21.04
N GLY A 207 15.60 -22.51 -20.63
CA GLY A 207 16.93 -22.53 -21.27
C GLY A 207 17.75 -21.26 -21.04
N TRP A 208 17.48 -20.50 -19.98
CA TRP A 208 18.14 -19.22 -19.66
C TRP A 208 19.08 -19.28 -18.47
N LEU A 209 19.37 -20.45 -17.94
CA LEU A 209 20.19 -20.64 -16.73
C LEU A 209 21.56 -19.93 -16.84
N ARG A 210 22.18 -19.91 -18.04
CA ARG A 210 23.46 -19.20 -18.31
C ARG A 210 23.38 -17.70 -18.11
N TYR A 211 22.19 -17.09 -18.06
CA TYR A 211 21.98 -15.64 -17.93
C TYR A 211 21.65 -15.22 -16.49
N ASP A 212 21.65 -16.13 -15.53
CA ASP A 212 21.33 -15.88 -14.12
C ASP A 212 22.06 -14.64 -13.55
N HIS A 213 23.37 -14.56 -13.67
CA HIS A 213 24.15 -13.39 -13.20
C HIS A 213 23.75 -12.08 -13.91
N THR A 214 23.42 -12.14 -15.20
CA THR A 214 22.94 -10.96 -15.94
C THR A 214 21.58 -10.51 -15.44
N LEU A 215 20.65 -11.46 -15.27
CA LEU A 215 19.30 -11.21 -14.76
C LEU A 215 19.34 -10.69 -13.32
N ALA A 216 20.19 -11.27 -12.48
CA ALA A 216 20.43 -10.83 -11.11
C ALA A 216 20.92 -9.38 -11.07
N GLN A 217 21.92 -9.02 -11.89
CA GLN A 217 22.41 -7.64 -12.00
C GLN A 217 21.35 -6.67 -12.52
N MET A 218 20.51 -7.11 -13.45
CA MET A 218 19.38 -6.30 -13.92
C MET A 218 18.36 -6.06 -12.80
N ALA A 219 18.02 -7.08 -12.03
CA ALA A 219 17.12 -6.98 -10.90
C ALA A 219 17.69 -6.03 -9.83
N ASP A 220 18.94 -6.22 -9.42
CA ASP A 220 19.61 -5.36 -8.42
C ASP A 220 19.63 -3.88 -8.88
N LYS A 221 20.03 -3.61 -10.11
CA LYS A 221 20.04 -2.24 -10.67
C LYS A 221 18.63 -1.64 -10.78
N ALA A 222 17.64 -2.43 -11.19
CA ALA A 222 16.25 -1.98 -11.21
C ALA A 222 15.78 -1.62 -9.79
N GLY A 223 16.09 -2.45 -8.80
CA GLY A 223 15.82 -2.18 -7.39
C GLY A 223 16.45 -0.86 -6.93
N ILE A 224 17.73 -0.65 -7.21
CA ILE A 224 18.43 0.61 -6.90
C ILE A 224 17.72 1.82 -7.50
N LEU A 225 17.36 1.77 -8.79
CA LEU A 225 16.70 2.89 -9.47
C LEU A 225 15.31 3.17 -8.86
N ILE A 226 14.54 2.13 -8.53
CA ILE A 226 13.22 2.28 -7.92
C ILE A 226 13.35 2.87 -6.50
N VAL A 227 14.31 2.42 -5.70
CA VAL A 227 14.58 2.97 -4.36
C VAL A 227 14.96 4.44 -4.45
N LEU A 228 15.85 4.81 -5.36
CA LEU A 228 16.25 6.22 -5.57
C LEU A 228 15.06 7.08 -6.02
N ALA A 229 14.23 6.59 -6.93
CA ALA A 229 13.02 7.28 -7.37
C ALA A 229 12.03 7.46 -6.22
N SER A 230 11.82 6.44 -5.39
CA SER A 230 10.94 6.50 -4.22
C SER A 230 11.41 7.51 -3.18
N LEU A 231 12.71 7.54 -2.89
CA LEU A 231 13.31 8.50 -1.97
C LEU A 231 13.21 9.94 -2.50
N ALA A 232 13.43 10.15 -3.81
CA ALA A 232 13.23 11.46 -4.42
C ALA A 232 11.77 11.92 -4.34
N TRP A 233 10.82 11.01 -4.61
CA TRP A 233 9.39 11.29 -4.53
C TRP A 233 8.95 11.58 -3.08
N GLY A 234 9.28 10.70 -2.13
CA GLY A 234 8.96 10.88 -0.71
C GLY A 234 9.56 12.15 -0.13
N GLY A 235 10.83 12.44 -0.43
CA GLY A 235 11.52 13.67 -0.02
C GLY A 235 10.85 14.93 -0.57
N TYR A 236 10.43 14.92 -1.85
CA TYR A 236 9.69 16.02 -2.45
C TYR A 236 8.34 16.25 -1.75
N LEU A 237 7.60 15.18 -1.43
CA LEU A 237 6.33 15.28 -0.70
C LEU A 237 6.52 15.85 0.71
N LEU A 238 7.54 15.41 1.43
CA LEU A 238 7.88 15.96 2.76
C LEU A 238 8.23 17.44 2.68
N PHE A 239 8.99 17.85 1.66
CA PHE A 239 9.31 19.26 1.44
C PHE A 239 8.05 20.10 1.17
N LYS A 240 7.08 19.58 0.39
CA LYS A 240 5.78 20.25 0.21
C LYS A 240 4.99 20.35 1.50
N GLN A 241 4.92 19.26 2.28
CA GLN A 241 4.23 19.24 3.58
C GLN A 241 4.87 20.23 4.56
N PHE A 242 6.20 20.32 4.58
CA PHE A 242 6.91 21.29 5.42
C PHE A 242 6.56 22.74 5.06
N LYS A 243 6.40 23.06 3.78
CA LYS A 243 5.94 24.40 3.34
C LYS A 243 4.52 24.74 3.77
N ASN A 244 3.68 23.72 3.94
CA ASN A 244 2.29 23.87 4.37
C ASN A 244 2.14 23.73 5.90
N LEU A 245 3.25 23.70 6.64
CA LEU A 245 3.23 23.63 8.10
C LEU A 245 2.77 24.97 8.68
N ASP A 246 1.61 24.96 9.34
CA ASP A 246 1.17 26.11 10.13
C ASP A 246 1.89 26.08 11.50
N LEU A 247 2.81 27.02 11.69
CA LEU A 247 3.59 27.18 12.93
C LEU A 247 2.84 28.06 13.97
N ARG A 248 1.49 28.13 13.91
CA ARG A 248 0.69 28.86 14.89
C ARG A 248 0.51 28.10 16.20
#